data_fa256528aa39b4c6b1c4b3f7a1068e0c
#
_entry.id   fa256528aa39b4c6b1c4b3f7a1068e0c
#
_cell.length_a   1.000
_cell.length_b   1.000
_cell.length_c   1.000
_cell.angle_alpha   90.00
_cell.angle_beta   90.00
_cell.angle_gamma   90.00
#
_symmetry.space_group_name_H-M   'P 1'
#
loop_
_entity.id
_entity.type
_entity.pdbx_description
1 polymer ?
#
loop_
_entity_poly.entity_id
_entity_poly.type
_entity_poly.pdbx_seq_one_letter_code
_entity_poly.pdbx_strand_id
1 'polypeptide(L)'
;MPPVTQSLLIANVVVFLLQTQTGSLLDGFALWPPGAGFAPWQLVTYGFLHSGSAHIFFNMLGLWMFGSDIERLFGSRYFLLYYFACLVSAALCQLVVVSMAGGPPVPTVGASGAIYGLLLAFGMYFPRRMVVLIFPPIPMQARYFVIVFGALELLFGVTGTADGVAHFAHLGGMLGGWLVIQYRRRGFPFTRR
;
A
#
# COMPACT_ATOMS: atom_id res chain seq x y z
N MET A 1 -20.20 -4.97 1.59
CA MET A 1 -18.83 -4.52 1.25
C MET A 1 -18.72 -4.42 -0.26
N PRO A 2 -17.98 -3.45 -0.83
CA PRO A 2 -17.77 -3.38 -2.27
C PRO A 2 -16.98 -4.60 -2.79
N PRO A 3 -17.24 -5.07 -4.03
CA PRO A 3 -16.79 -6.39 -4.48
C PRO A 3 -15.27 -6.51 -4.64
N VAL A 4 -14.58 -5.47 -5.12
CA VAL A 4 -13.12 -5.54 -5.31
C VAL A 4 -12.40 -5.49 -3.97
N THR A 5 -12.82 -4.61 -3.05
CA THR A 5 -12.28 -4.59 -1.68
C THR A 5 -12.45 -5.95 -1.01
N GLN A 6 -13.63 -6.57 -1.15
CA GLN A 6 -13.89 -7.90 -0.60
C GLN A 6 -12.97 -8.96 -1.23
N SER A 7 -12.81 -8.95 -2.55
CA SER A 7 -11.95 -9.91 -3.25
C SER A 7 -10.48 -9.75 -2.84
N LEU A 8 -9.99 -8.51 -2.71
CA LEU A 8 -8.63 -8.24 -2.25
C LEU A 8 -8.41 -8.71 -0.81
N LEU A 9 -9.37 -8.49 0.09
CA LEU A 9 -9.31 -9.00 1.47
C LEU A 9 -9.21 -10.52 1.49
N ILE A 10 -10.11 -11.21 0.76
CA ILE A 10 -10.12 -12.67 0.69
C ILE A 10 -8.81 -13.19 0.10
N ALA A 11 -8.33 -12.60 -1.00
CA ALA A 11 -7.08 -13.01 -1.65
C ALA A 11 -5.88 -12.91 -0.69
N ASN A 12 -5.75 -11.79 0.04
CA ASN A 12 -4.67 -11.61 1.02
C ASN A 12 -4.75 -12.65 2.15
N VAL A 13 -5.94 -12.90 2.70
CA VAL A 13 -6.12 -13.90 3.76
C VAL A 13 -5.78 -15.31 3.26
N VAL A 14 -6.27 -15.69 2.06
CA VAL A 14 -5.98 -16.99 1.46
C VAL A 14 -4.48 -17.17 1.22
N VAL A 15 -3.81 -16.17 0.63
CA VAL A 15 -2.37 -16.21 0.39
C VAL A 15 -1.59 -16.29 1.70
N PHE A 16 -2.00 -15.56 2.75
CA PHE A 16 -1.36 -15.64 4.06
C PHE A 16 -1.51 -17.03 4.69
N LEU A 17 -2.68 -17.65 4.61
CA LEU A 17 -2.88 -19.01 5.10
C LEU A 17 -2.02 -20.03 4.33
N LEU A 18 -1.90 -19.90 3.01
CA LEU A 18 -1.00 -20.72 2.21
C LEU A 18 0.47 -20.48 2.59
N GLN A 19 0.87 -19.22 2.80
CA GLN A 19 2.21 -18.84 3.22
C GLN A 19 2.60 -19.46 4.55
N THR A 20 1.68 -19.58 5.53
CA THR A 20 1.94 -20.23 6.81
C THR A 20 2.15 -21.74 6.69
N GLN A 21 1.62 -22.38 5.65
CA GLN A 21 1.78 -23.80 5.38
C GLN A 21 3.02 -24.12 4.53
N THR A 22 3.43 -23.20 3.67
CA THR A 22 4.50 -23.41 2.69
C THR A 22 5.48 -22.26 2.74
N GLY A 23 6.45 -22.28 3.66
CA GLY A 23 7.44 -21.19 3.85
C GLY A 23 8.18 -20.74 2.56
N SER A 24 8.29 -21.60 1.56
CA SER A 24 8.94 -21.33 0.26
C SER A 24 8.20 -20.33 -0.64
N LEU A 25 6.93 -20.00 -0.35
CA LEU A 25 6.20 -18.97 -1.13
C LEU A 25 6.83 -17.59 -1.03
N LEU A 26 7.49 -17.28 0.08
CA LEU A 26 8.17 -15.98 0.25
C LEU A 26 9.30 -15.79 -0.77
N ASP A 27 10.05 -16.84 -1.06
CA ASP A 27 11.28 -16.73 -1.84
C ASP A 27 11.02 -16.32 -3.29
N GLY A 28 9.94 -16.80 -3.92
CA GLY A 28 9.61 -16.53 -5.31
C GLY A 28 8.68 -15.32 -5.55
N PHE A 29 7.92 -14.88 -4.55
CA PHE A 29 6.83 -13.90 -4.70
C PHE A 29 7.03 -12.61 -3.91
N ALA A 30 7.95 -12.58 -2.93
CA ALA A 30 8.37 -11.37 -2.24
C ALA A 30 9.15 -10.45 -3.17
N LEU A 31 9.15 -9.15 -2.92
CA LEU A 31 9.88 -8.17 -3.72
C LEU A 31 11.35 -8.15 -3.31
N TRP A 32 12.20 -8.82 -4.08
CA TRP A 32 13.64 -8.85 -3.89
C TRP A 32 14.34 -7.67 -4.57
N PRO A 33 15.44 -7.17 -4.01
CA PRO A 33 16.28 -6.17 -4.68
C PRO A 33 16.87 -6.69 -6.01
N PRO A 34 17.15 -5.80 -6.98
CA PRO A 34 17.90 -6.15 -8.19
C PRO A 34 19.23 -6.81 -7.84
N GLY A 35 19.54 -7.91 -8.52
CA GLY A 35 20.76 -8.71 -8.25
C GLY A 35 20.62 -9.74 -7.13
N ALA A 36 19.49 -9.76 -6.39
CA ALA A 36 19.24 -10.70 -5.29
C ALA A 36 17.99 -11.57 -5.51
N GLY A 37 17.58 -11.79 -6.76
CA GLY A 37 16.43 -12.64 -7.09
C GLY A 37 15.18 -11.87 -7.52
N PHE A 38 15.29 -10.58 -7.90
CA PHE A 38 14.18 -9.82 -8.46
C PHE A 38 13.61 -10.48 -9.70
N ALA A 39 12.29 -10.55 -9.76
CA ALA A 39 11.52 -10.95 -10.93
C ALA A 39 10.32 -10.03 -11.16
N PRO A 40 9.90 -9.75 -12.41
CA PRO A 40 8.90 -8.73 -12.72
C PRO A 40 7.53 -8.93 -12.05
N TRP A 41 7.09 -10.18 -11.83
CA TRP A 41 5.82 -10.47 -11.14
C TRP A 41 5.83 -10.01 -9.68
N GLN A 42 7.00 -9.91 -9.07
CA GLN A 42 7.17 -9.46 -7.68
C GLN A 42 6.69 -8.02 -7.47
N LEU A 43 6.63 -7.19 -8.53
CA LEU A 43 6.04 -5.84 -8.46
C LEU A 43 4.56 -5.85 -8.04
N VAL A 44 3.90 -7.00 -8.13
CA VAL A 44 2.48 -7.18 -7.77
C VAL A 44 2.33 -8.22 -6.66
N THR A 45 3.01 -9.35 -6.75
CA THR A 45 2.78 -10.49 -5.86
C THR A 45 3.18 -10.22 -4.41
N TYR A 46 4.20 -9.39 -4.18
CA TYR A 46 4.66 -9.01 -2.85
C TYR A 46 3.56 -8.40 -1.98
N GLY A 47 2.59 -7.71 -2.63
CA GLY A 47 1.48 -7.05 -1.97
C GLY A 47 0.45 -8.01 -1.37
N PHE A 48 0.56 -9.31 -1.60
CA PHE A 48 -0.30 -10.34 -1.02
C PHE A 48 0.39 -11.14 0.08
N LEU A 49 1.69 -10.99 0.26
CA LEU A 49 2.47 -11.66 1.29
C LEU A 49 2.55 -10.79 2.56
N HIS A 50 2.63 -11.43 3.73
CA HIS A 50 2.71 -10.71 5.00
C HIS A 50 3.70 -11.40 5.96
N SER A 51 4.48 -10.61 6.70
CA SER A 51 5.51 -11.10 7.62
C SER A 51 4.98 -11.68 8.93
N GLY A 52 3.67 -11.51 9.22
CA GLY A 52 3.07 -12.06 10.45
C GLY A 52 1.63 -11.60 10.67
N SER A 53 1.00 -12.15 11.71
CA SER A 53 -0.43 -11.95 11.99
C SER A 53 -0.81 -10.49 12.26
N ALA A 54 0.03 -9.73 12.98
CA ALA A 54 -0.21 -8.31 13.21
C ALA A 54 -0.11 -7.52 11.90
N HIS A 55 0.86 -7.86 11.05
CA HIS A 55 1.05 -7.19 9.77
C HIS A 55 -0.17 -7.36 8.86
N ILE A 56 -0.66 -8.59 8.65
CA ILE A 56 -1.87 -8.80 7.85
C ILE A 56 -3.10 -8.16 8.50
N PHE A 57 -3.25 -8.24 9.81
CA PHE A 57 -4.39 -7.65 10.51
C PHE A 57 -4.51 -6.15 10.21
N PHE A 58 -3.44 -5.37 10.40
CA PHE A 58 -3.47 -3.93 10.16
C PHE A 58 -3.62 -3.59 8.68
N ASN A 59 -3.04 -4.38 7.78
CA ASN A 59 -3.26 -4.21 6.34
C ASN A 59 -4.72 -4.44 5.96
N MET A 60 -5.33 -5.52 6.41
CA MET A 60 -6.73 -5.83 6.10
C MET A 60 -7.68 -4.81 6.71
N LEU A 61 -7.40 -4.34 7.91
CA LEU A 61 -8.16 -3.28 8.54
C LEU A 61 -8.10 -1.97 7.72
N GLY A 62 -6.91 -1.55 7.31
CA GLY A 62 -6.73 -0.36 6.46
C GLY A 62 -7.42 -0.50 5.10
N LEU A 63 -7.27 -1.67 4.46
CA LEU A 63 -7.93 -1.97 3.20
C LEU A 63 -9.46 -1.96 3.34
N TRP A 64 -10.01 -2.53 4.42
CA TRP A 64 -11.43 -2.50 4.69
C TRP A 64 -11.96 -1.08 4.94
N MET A 65 -11.28 -0.30 5.78
CA MET A 65 -11.70 1.05 6.16
C MET A 65 -11.62 2.02 4.97
N PHE A 66 -10.46 2.14 4.36
CA PHE A 66 -10.23 3.13 3.31
C PHE A 66 -10.63 2.62 1.93
N GLY A 67 -10.34 1.35 1.63
CA GLY A 67 -10.67 0.74 0.35
C GLY A 67 -12.15 0.73 0.05
N SER A 68 -12.99 0.39 1.03
CA SER A 68 -14.44 0.35 0.85
C SER A 68 -15.05 1.70 0.44
N ASP A 69 -14.60 2.79 1.02
CA ASP A 69 -15.11 4.13 0.70
C ASP A 69 -14.57 4.64 -0.63
N ILE A 70 -13.30 4.37 -0.92
CA ILE A 70 -12.68 4.76 -2.19
C ILE A 70 -13.24 3.94 -3.36
N GLU A 71 -13.53 2.65 -3.17
CA GLU A 71 -14.20 1.85 -4.21
C GLU A 71 -15.61 2.35 -4.50
N ARG A 72 -16.41 2.72 -3.48
CA ARG A 72 -17.73 3.33 -3.68
C ARG A 72 -17.65 4.65 -4.47
N LEU A 73 -16.59 5.44 -4.21
CA LEU A 73 -16.38 6.72 -4.89
C LEU A 73 -15.89 6.57 -6.32
N PHE A 74 -14.96 5.66 -6.54
CA PHE A 74 -14.26 5.49 -7.82
C PHE A 74 -14.99 4.55 -8.79
N GLY A 75 -15.79 3.63 -8.26
CA GLY A 75 -16.27 2.45 -8.96
C GLY A 75 -15.19 1.36 -9.05
N SER A 76 -15.61 0.10 -9.11
CA SER A 76 -14.73 -1.07 -8.96
C SER A 76 -13.58 -1.14 -9.96
N ARG A 77 -13.84 -0.80 -11.25
CA ARG A 77 -12.79 -0.84 -12.29
C ARG A 77 -11.66 0.17 -12.03
N TYR A 78 -12.04 1.42 -11.71
CA TYR A 78 -11.04 2.46 -11.47
C TYR A 78 -10.35 2.26 -10.12
N PHE A 79 -11.06 1.77 -9.11
CA PHE A 79 -10.47 1.39 -7.82
C PHE A 79 -9.39 0.32 -7.98
N LEU A 80 -9.66 -0.73 -8.77
CA LEU A 80 -8.68 -1.79 -9.05
C LEU A 80 -7.41 -1.23 -9.72
N LEU A 81 -7.58 -0.41 -10.75
CA LEU A 81 -6.46 0.26 -11.41
C LEU A 81 -5.68 1.14 -10.43
N TYR A 82 -6.37 1.92 -9.63
CA TYR A 82 -5.78 2.80 -8.63
C TYR A 82 -4.96 2.00 -7.60
N TYR A 83 -5.54 0.94 -7.05
CA TYR A 83 -4.90 0.07 -6.07
C TYR A 83 -3.59 -0.53 -6.60
N PHE A 84 -3.62 -1.12 -7.79
CA PHE A 84 -2.43 -1.72 -8.39
C PHE A 84 -1.40 -0.67 -8.85
N ALA A 85 -1.83 0.49 -9.28
CA ALA A 85 -0.90 1.59 -9.59
C ALA A 85 -0.15 2.06 -8.33
N CYS A 86 -0.84 2.18 -7.19
CA CYS A 86 -0.20 2.47 -5.91
C CYS A 86 0.77 1.36 -5.50
N LEU A 87 0.36 0.09 -5.65
CA LEU A 87 1.17 -1.07 -5.30
C LEU A 87 2.47 -1.11 -6.11
N VAL A 88 2.38 -0.97 -7.44
CA VAL A 88 3.54 -0.97 -8.34
C VAL A 88 4.44 0.24 -8.08
N SER A 89 3.87 1.42 -7.88
CA SER A 89 4.65 2.63 -7.54
C SER A 89 5.41 2.46 -6.22
N ALA A 90 4.79 1.83 -5.22
CA ALA A 90 5.43 1.48 -3.96
C ALA A 90 6.62 0.54 -4.16
N ALA A 91 6.44 -0.52 -4.95
CA ALA A 91 7.50 -1.46 -5.29
C ALA A 91 8.68 -0.78 -5.99
N LEU A 92 8.40 0.04 -7.01
CA LEU A 92 9.45 0.76 -7.75
C LEU A 92 10.22 1.73 -6.85
N CYS A 93 9.53 2.48 -6.00
CA CYS A 93 10.16 3.39 -5.04
C CYS A 93 11.07 2.62 -4.08
N GLN A 94 10.60 1.51 -3.53
CA GLN A 94 11.37 0.66 -2.63
C GLN A 94 12.62 0.10 -3.33
N LEU A 95 12.49 -0.43 -4.55
CA LEU A 95 13.63 -0.95 -5.31
C LEU A 95 14.70 0.11 -5.56
N VAL A 96 14.31 1.33 -5.90
CA VAL A 96 15.25 2.46 -6.07
C VAL A 96 15.99 2.73 -4.78
N VAL A 97 15.27 2.85 -3.66
CA VAL A 97 15.88 3.17 -2.36
C VAL A 97 16.84 2.08 -1.90
N VAL A 98 16.43 0.81 -1.94
CA VAL A 98 17.32 -0.29 -1.51
C VAL A 98 18.54 -0.46 -2.41
N SER A 99 18.40 -0.16 -3.71
CA SER A 99 19.53 -0.17 -4.65
C SER A 99 20.55 0.94 -4.37
N MET A 100 20.10 2.07 -3.81
CA MET A 100 20.98 3.20 -3.47
C MET A 100 21.59 3.08 -2.07
N ALA A 101 20.84 2.52 -1.11
CA ALA A 101 21.26 2.42 0.28
C ALA A 101 22.36 1.38 0.51
N GLY A 102 22.45 0.35 -0.34
CA GLY A 102 23.32 -0.79 -0.10
C GLY A 102 22.88 -1.62 1.11
N GLY A 103 23.67 -2.61 1.50
CA GLY A 103 23.37 -3.50 2.64
C GLY A 103 22.90 -4.89 2.22
N PRO A 104 22.59 -5.76 3.19
CA PRO A 104 22.13 -7.12 2.89
C PRO A 104 20.77 -7.08 2.16
N PRO A 105 20.57 -7.94 1.15
CA PRO A 105 19.31 -7.99 0.44
C PRO A 105 18.19 -8.53 1.35
N VAL A 106 17.21 -7.71 1.64
CA VAL A 106 16.02 -8.08 2.43
C VAL A 106 14.79 -7.93 1.54
N PRO A 107 13.93 -8.97 1.44
CA PRO A 107 12.73 -8.89 0.63
C PRO A 107 11.68 -8.01 1.32
N THR A 108 10.89 -7.30 0.49
CA THR A 108 9.74 -6.51 0.95
C THR A 108 8.45 -7.28 0.69
N VAL A 109 7.52 -7.22 1.64
CA VAL A 109 6.19 -7.84 1.58
C VAL A 109 5.12 -6.92 2.17
N GLY A 110 3.89 -7.03 1.70
CA GLY A 110 2.72 -6.37 2.28
C GLY A 110 1.94 -5.49 1.31
N ALA A 111 0.63 -5.40 1.55
CA ALA A 111 -0.30 -4.54 0.82
C ALA A 111 -0.18 -3.05 1.20
N SER A 112 0.62 -2.74 2.21
CA SER A 112 0.66 -1.42 2.87
C SER A 112 0.97 -0.27 1.91
N GLY A 113 1.84 -0.47 0.92
CA GLY A 113 2.10 0.56 -0.10
C GLY A 113 0.84 0.99 -0.85
N ALA A 114 0.00 0.05 -1.27
CA ALA A 114 -1.30 0.36 -1.88
C ALA A 114 -2.27 1.00 -0.87
N ILE A 115 -2.27 0.53 0.39
CA ILE A 115 -3.12 1.08 1.45
C ILE A 115 -2.75 2.52 1.79
N TYR A 116 -1.48 2.90 1.80
CA TYR A 116 -1.06 4.30 1.92
C TYR A 116 -1.53 5.15 0.74
N GLY A 117 -1.57 4.60 -0.48
CA GLY A 117 -2.23 5.23 -1.62
C GLY A 117 -3.74 5.44 -1.39
N LEU A 118 -4.44 4.44 -0.83
CA LEU A 118 -5.85 4.56 -0.46
C LEU A 118 -6.07 5.59 0.64
N LEU A 119 -5.18 5.64 1.63
CA LEU A 119 -5.20 6.62 2.71
C LEU A 119 -5.05 8.04 2.15
N LEU A 120 -4.14 8.25 1.19
CA LEU A 120 -4.00 9.53 0.50
C LEU A 120 -5.29 9.93 -0.23
N ALA A 121 -5.88 9.01 -1.03
CA ALA A 121 -7.16 9.27 -1.69
C ALA A 121 -8.26 9.62 -0.69
N PHE A 122 -8.34 8.89 0.42
CA PHE A 122 -9.31 9.15 1.47
C PHE A 122 -9.15 10.56 2.06
N GLY A 123 -7.94 10.98 2.38
CA GLY A 123 -7.65 12.33 2.87
C GLY A 123 -7.98 13.43 1.86
N MET A 124 -7.77 13.16 0.55
CA MET A 124 -8.05 14.11 -0.53
C MET A 124 -9.55 14.25 -0.85
N TYR A 125 -10.33 13.17 -0.76
CA TYR A 125 -11.75 13.16 -1.12
C TYR A 125 -12.69 13.33 0.08
N PHE A 126 -12.25 12.91 1.27
CA PHE A 126 -13.02 13.01 2.52
C PHE A 126 -12.25 13.78 3.61
N PRO A 127 -11.71 14.99 3.34
CA PRO A 127 -10.72 15.67 4.20
C PRO A 127 -11.20 15.96 5.62
N ARG A 128 -12.51 16.15 5.81
CA ARG A 128 -13.12 16.47 7.11
C ARG A 128 -13.65 15.24 7.85
N ARG A 129 -13.63 14.06 7.23
CA ARG A 129 -14.10 12.85 7.87
C ARG A 129 -13.18 12.48 9.02
N MET A 130 -13.78 12.10 10.16
CA MET A 130 -13.03 11.71 11.34
C MET A 130 -12.52 10.29 11.19
N VAL A 131 -11.24 10.11 11.44
CA VAL A 131 -10.56 8.82 11.58
C VAL A 131 -10.08 8.72 13.02
N VAL A 132 -10.31 7.59 13.65
CA VAL A 132 -9.85 7.35 15.02
C VAL A 132 -8.67 6.40 14.97
N LEU A 133 -7.54 6.80 15.54
CA LEU A 133 -6.43 5.90 15.78
C LEU A 133 -6.89 4.79 16.73
N ILE A 134 -6.39 3.58 16.52
CA ILE A 134 -6.76 2.46 17.40
C ILE A 134 -6.09 2.63 18.75
N PHE A 135 -4.82 3.07 18.74
CA PHE A 135 -4.05 3.23 19.96
C PHE A 135 -2.99 4.35 19.85
N PRO A 136 -3.05 5.37 20.71
CA PRO A 136 -4.18 5.74 21.58
C PRO A 136 -5.41 6.18 20.74
N PRO A 137 -6.65 6.08 21.23
CA PRO A 137 -7.85 6.41 20.45
C PRO A 137 -8.00 7.93 20.27
N ILE A 138 -7.20 8.50 19.40
CA ILE A 138 -7.22 9.95 19.08
C ILE A 138 -8.02 10.15 17.80
N PRO A 139 -9.18 10.86 17.89
CA PRO A 139 -9.91 11.25 16.69
C PRO A 139 -9.20 12.42 15.98
N MET A 140 -9.01 12.30 14.67
CA MET A 140 -8.50 13.40 13.85
C MET A 140 -9.13 13.41 12.45
N GLN A 141 -9.16 14.57 11.81
CA GLN A 141 -9.66 14.66 10.45
C GLN A 141 -8.72 13.95 9.47
N ALA A 142 -9.28 13.27 8.47
CA ALA A 142 -8.54 12.48 7.50
C ALA A 142 -7.38 13.23 6.83
N ARG A 143 -7.55 14.54 6.52
CA ARG A 143 -6.47 15.38 5.97
C ARG A 143 -5.24 15.45 6.89
N TYR A 144 -5.45 15.60 8.19
CA TYR A 144 -4.34 15.64 9.15
C TYR A 144 -3.75 14.26 9.39
N PHE A 145 -4.60 13.23 9.42
CA PHE A 145 -4.16 11.84 9.52
C PHE A 145 -3.17 11.50 8.39
N VAL A 146 -3.51 11.82 7.14
CA VAL A 146 -2.64 11.57 5.97
C VAL A 146 -1.31 12.33 6.07
N ILE A 147 -1.35 13.62 6.46
CA ILE A 147 -0.15 14.45 6.59
C ILE A 147 0.76 13.90 7.68
N VAL A 148 0.21 13.59 8.86
CA VAL A 148 0.98 13.06 10.00
C VAL A 148 1.62 11.73 9.63
N PHE A 149 0.84 10.78 9.08
CA PHE A 149 1.39 9.47 8.72
C PHE A 149 2.43 9.57 7.59
N GLY A 150 2.19 10.38 6.57
CA GLY A 150 3.19 10.62 5.52
C GLY A 150 4.47 11.26 6.05
N ALA A 151 4.37 12.19 6.99
CA ALA A 151 5.53 12.82 7.63
C ALA A 151 6.30 11.83 8.52
N LEU A 152 5.60 10.96 9.26
CA LEU A 152 6.23 9.91 10.07
C LEU A 152 6.96 8.88 9.19
N GLU A 153 6.37 8.46 8.07
CA GLU A 153 7.01 7.55 7.12
C GLU A 153 8.31 8.17 6.56
N LEU A 154 8.28 9.46 6.21
CA LEU A 154 9.48 10.15 5.75
C LEU A 154 10.54 10.25 6.86
N LEU A 155 10.14 10.65 8.07
CA LEU A 155 11.04 10.77 9.22
C LEU A 155 11.70 9.43 9.53
N PHE A 156 10.91 8.36 9.68
CA PHE A 156 11.43 7.03 10.03
C PHE A 156 12.29 6.44 8.90
N GLY A 157 11.90 6.66 7.64
CA GLY A 157 12.69 6.24 6.50
C GLY A 157 14.06 6.91 6.41
N VAL A 158 14.14 8.22 6.74
CA VAL A 158 15.41 8.97 6.71
C VAL A 158 16.28 8.67 7.94
N THR A 159 15.67 8.50 9.11
CA THR A 159 16.41 8.23 10.36
C THR A 159 16.78 6.77 10.54
N GLY A 160 16.25 5.85 9.71
CA GLY A 160 16.42 4.42 9.87
C GLY A 160 15.74 3.86 11.13
N THR A 161 14.72 4.56 11.62
CA THR A 161 13.95 4.14 12.79
C THR A 161 12.88 3.12 12.38
N ALA A 162 12.52 2.21 13.27
CA ALA A 162 11.56 1.12 13.02
C ALA A 162 12.03 0.16 11.90
N ASP A 163 13.17 -0.48 12.15
CA ASP A 163 13.73 -1.51 11.27
C ASP A 163 12.70 -2.57 10.86
N GLY A 164 12.74 -2.98 9.60
CA GLY A 164 11.81 -3.96 9.03
C GLY A 164 10.55 -3.36 8.43
N VAL A 165 10.33 -2.04 8.51
CA VAL A 165 9.23 -1.35 7.81
C VAL A 165 9.74 -0.67 6.54
N ALA A 166 9.08 -0.93 5.42
CA ALA A 166 9.43 -0.35 4.12
C ALA A 166 8.83 1.06 3.95
N HIS A 167 9.30 2.03 4.73
CA HIS A 167 8.78 3.41 4.78
C HIS A 167 8.70 4.07 3.41
N PHE A 168 9.72 3.89 2.59
CA PHE A 168 9.74 4.46 1.23
C PHE A 168 8.77 3.76 0.26
N ALA A 169 8.40 2.50 0.50
CA ALA A 169 7.31 1.86 -0.23
C ALA A 169 5.97 2.53 0.09
N HIS A 170 5.72 2.89 1.35
CA HIS A 170 4.50 3.63 1.74
C HIS A 170 4.42 4.99 1.04
N LEU A 171 5.50 5.77 1.07
CA LEU A 171 5.58 7.06 0.36
C LEU A 171 5.45 6.89 -1.16
N GLY A 172 6.06 5.84 -1.72
CA GLY A 172 5.93 5.49 -3.13
C GLY A 172 4.49 5.17 -3.53
N GLY A 173 3.74 4.48 -2.67
CA GLY A 173 2.31 4.21 -2.87
C GLY A 173 1.46 5.47 -2.84
N MET A 174 1.74 6.40 -1.91
CA MET A 174 1.09 7.72 -1.87
C MET A 174 1.41 8.53 -3.13
N LEU A 175 2.66 8.54 -3.59
CA LEU A 175 3.07 9.25 -4.80
C LEU A 175 2.34 8.70 -6.04
N GLY A 176 2.31 7.36 -6.22
CA GLY A 176 1.59 6.72 -7.31
C GLY A 176 0.10 7.05 -7.28
N GLY A 177 -0.51 6.99 -6.11
CA GLY A 177 -1.90 7.38 -5.91
C GLY A 177 -2.18 8.84 -6.28
N TRP A 178 -1.30 9.75 -5.86
CA TRP A 178 -1.40 11.16 -6.21
C TRP A 178 -1.31 11.38 -7.73
N LEU A 179 -0.35 10.75 -8.39
CA LEU A 179 -0.17 10.85 -9.85
C LEU A 179 -1.42 10.37 -10.61
N VAL A 180 -2.00 9.23 -10.22
CA VAL A 180 -3.23 8.70 -10.84
C VAL A 180 -4.42 9.64 -10.64
N ILE A 181 -4.58 10.23 -9.44
CA ILE A 181 -5.63 11.22 -9.18
C ILE A 181 -5.42 12.48 -10.02
N GLN A 182 -4.20 13.01 -10.10
CA GLN A 182 -3.91 14.21 -10.90
C GLN A 182 -4.12 13.96 -12.40
N TYR A 183 -3.71 12.79 -12.88
CA TYR A 183 -3.94 12.40 -14.27
C TYR A 183 -5.44 12.40 -14.61
N ARG A 184 -6.26 11.81 -13.74
CA ARG A 184 -7.72 11.82 -13.92
C ARG A 184 -8.33 13.23 -13.88
N ARG A 185 -7.87 14.08 -12.95
CA ARG A 185 -8.38 15.46 -12.79
C ARG A 185 -8.08 16.36 -13.99
N ARG A 186 -6.99 16.12 -14.70
CA ARG A 186 -6.59 16.88 -15.89
C ARG A 186 -7.40 16.55 -17.14
N GLY A 187 -8.39 15.66 -17.04
CA GLY A 187 -9.36 15.40 -18.10
C GLY A 187 -8.76 14.78 -19.36
N PHE A 188 -8.04 13.70 -19.25
CA PHE A 188 -7.63 12.94 -20.44
C PHE A 188 -8.85 12.39 -21.20
N PRO A 189 -8.83 12.35 -22.56
CA PRO A 189 -10.02 12.26 -23.41
C PRO A 189 -10.85 10.97 -23.33
N PHE A 190 -10.47 10.00 -22.49
CA PHE A 190 -11.16 8.71 -22.35
C PHE A 190 -12.23 8.65 -21.24
N THR A 191 -12.54 9.75 -20.54
CA THR A 191 -13.51 9.77 -19.43
C THR A 191 -14.71 10.69 -19.65
N ARG A 192 -14.99 11.12 -20.88
CA ARG A 192 -16.29 11.72 -21.22
C ARG A 192 -17.26 10.62 -21.62
N ARG A 193 -17.93 10.02 -20.63
CA ARG A 193 -19.27 9.44 -20.75
C ARG A 193 -19.96 9.59 -19.40
#